data_2d8c593a65de12c43ddeb6968f32ad32
#
_entry.id   2d8c593a65de12c43ddeb6968f32ad32
#
_cell.length_a   1.000
_cell.length_b   1.000
_cell.length_c   1.000
_cell.angle_alpha   90.00
_cell.angle_beta   90.00
_cell.angle_gamma   90.00
#
_symmetry.space_group_name_H-M   'P 1'
#
loop_
_entity.id
_entity.type
_entity.pdbx_description
1 polymer ?
#
loop_
_entity_poly.entity_id
_entity_poly.type
_entity_poly.pdbx_seq_one_letter_code
_entity_poly.pdbx_strand_id
1 'polypeptide(L)'
;AMIRAAAKNFNYVAVVVNPKSYGKIISAVQANGELPHSLRKELAEEAFRHTSEYDAAICSYLAKTLASEEEYPQEKAIFLEKVQDLRYGENPHQTAAFYRDKESSGGIASAKQLHGKELSFNNIVDIEAAYRIASEFEQPGAVIIKHTNPCGTGIGKTLEEAYKKAFEADPVSAFGG
;
A
#
# COMPACT_ATOMS: atom_id res chain seq x y z
N ALA A 1 26.16 0.01 -10.92
CA ALA A 1 26.87 -1.11 -11.58
C ALA A 1 27.31 -2.18 -10.57
N MET A 2 28.05 -1.84 -9.51
CA MET A 2 28.61 -2.82 -8.54
C MET A 2 27.54 -3.64 -7.80
N ILE A 3 26.46 -3.01 -7.30
CA ILE A 3 25.36 -3.71 -6.62
C ILE A 3 24.76 -4.79 -7.54
N ARG A 4 24.46 -4.46 -8.79
CA ARG A 4 23.88 -5.40 -9.76
C ARG A 4 24.84 -6.54 -10.13
N ALA A 5 26.17 -6.25 -10.23
CA ALA A 5 27.18 -7.26 -10.48
C ALA A 5 27.27 -8.24 -9.29
N ALA A 6 27.30 -7.75 -8.05
CA ALA A 6 27.31 -8.56 -6.86
C ALA A 6 26.02 -9.41 -6.73
N ALA A 7 24.85 -8.80 -6.97
CA ALA A 7 23.56 -9.50 -6.93
C ALA A 7 23.48 -10.64 -7.95
N LYS A 8 24.03 -10.48 -9.16
CA LYS A 8 24.09 -11.57 -10.16
C LYS A 8 24.94 -12.76 -9.69
N ASN A 9 25.90 -12.51 -8.81
CA ASN A 9 26.80 -13.52 -8.27
C ASN A 9 26.35 -14.06 -6.88
N PHE A 10 25.04 -14.08 -6.63
CA PHE A 10 24.47 -14.47 -5.33
C PHE A 10 24.82 -15.89 -4.86
N ASN A 11 25.27 -16.76 -5.75
CA ASN A 11 25.77 -18.08 -5.36
C ASN A 11 26.96 -17.98 -4.40
N TYR A 12 27.77 -16.93 -4.52
CA TYR A 12 29.00 -16.75 -3.76
C TYR A 12 29.05 -15.44 -2.98
N VAL A 13 28.26 -14.43 -3.37
CA VAL A 13 28.31 -13.09 -2.81
C VAL A 13 26.99 -12.71 -2.17
N ALA A 14 27.02 -12.16 -0.96
CA ALA A 14 25.89 -11.49 -0.35
C ALA A 14 26.02 -9.99 -0.60
N VAL A 15 25.02 -9.40 -1.25
CA VAL A 15 24.91 -7.96 -1.43
C VAL A 15 23.81 -7.40 -0.54
N VAL A 16 24.13 -6.40 0.27
CA VAL A 16 23.19 -5.85 1.25
C VAL A 16 22.95 -4.39 0.91
N VAL A 17 21.73 -4.05 0.56
CA VAL A 17 21.30 -2.68 0.19
C VAL A 17 20.46 -2.02 1.27
N ASN A 18 20.02 -2.78 2.26
CA ASN A 18 19.14 -2.32 3.32
C ASN A 18 19.77 -2.55 4.70
N PRO A 19 20.07 -1.51 5.48
CA PRO A 19 20.63 -1.65 6.82
C PRO A 19 19.77 -2.49 7.79
N LYS A 20 18.45 -2.56 7.57
CA LYS A 20 17.54 -3.39 8.37
C LYS A 20 17.86 -4.89 8.27
N SER A 21 18.53 -5.32 7.19
CA SER A 21 18.94 -6.70 6.98
C SER A 21 20.21 -7.09 7.75
N TYR A 22 20.96 -6.14 8.36
CA TYR A 22 22.21 -6.43 9.07
C TYR A 22 22.04 -7.39 10.25
N GLY A 23 21.00 -7.23 11.06
CA GLY A 23 20.73 -8.11 12.19
C GLY A 23 20.53 -9.58 11.77
N LYS A 24 19.77 -9.82 10.70
CA LYS A 24 19.52 -11.13 10.12
C LYS A 24 20.82 -11.77 9.61
N ILE A 25 21.67 -10.97 8.97
CA ILE A 25 22.96 -11.42 8.44
C ILE A 25 23.92 -11.82 9.57
N ILE A 26 24.07 -10.96 10.59
CA ILE A 26 24.91 -11.20 11.74
C ILE A 26 24.48 -12.50 12.45
N SER A 27 23.19 -12.65 12.71
CA SER A 27 22.64 -13.86 13.35
C SER A 27 22.92 -15.13 12.52
N ALA A 28 22.78 -15.06 11.20
CA ALA A 28 23.04 -16.22 10.33
C ALA A 28 24.52 -16.61 10.33
N VAL A 29 25.44 -15.64 10.28
CA VAL A 29 26.90 -15.91 10.34
C VAL A 29 27.30 -16.46 11.71
N GLN A 30 26.76 -15.92 12.79
CA GLN A 30 27.05 -16.39 14.15
C GLN A 30 26.57 -17.84 14.38
N ALA A 31 25.42 -18.20 13.80
CA ALA A 31 24.84 -19.52 13.97
C ALA A 31 25.53 -20.62 13.10
N ASN A 32 25.92 -20.27 11.88
CA ASN A 32 26.33 -21.25 10.88
C ASN A 32 27.77 -21.05 10.35
N GLY A 33 28.46 -19.97 10.74
CA GLY A 33 29.75 -19.58 10.17
C GLY A 33 29.71 -19.03 8.76
N GLU A 34 28.57 -19.15 8.07
CA GLU A 34 28.35 -18.69 6.70
C GLU A 34 26.89 -18.23 6.49
N LEU A 35 26.64 -17.55 5.37
CA LEU A 35 25.29 -17.17 4.98
C LEU A 35 24.63 -18.29 4.16
N PRO A 36 23.42 -18.74 4.53
CA PRO A 36 22.65 -19.69 3.74
C PRO A 36 22.43 -19.18 2.30
N HIS A 37 22.44 -20.10 1.34
CA HIS A 37 22.18 -19.76 -0.07
C HIS A 37 20.81 -19.08 -0.27
N SER A 38 19.79 -19.53 0.47
CA SER A 38 18.45 -18.91 0.45
C SER A 38 18.49 -17.44 0.85
N LEU A 39 19.27 -17.09 1.87
CA LEU A 39 19.44 -15.71 2.31
C LEU A 39 20.19 -14.87 1.28
N ARG A 40 21.25 -15.42 0.65
CA ARG A 40 21.95 -14.71 -0.45
C ARG A 40 21.04 -14.42 -1.63
N LYS A 41 20.16 -15.37 -1.99
CA LYS A 41 19.14 -15.20 -3.03
C LYS A 41 18.13 -14.09 -2.69
N GLU A 42 17.63 -14.08 -1.46
CA GLU A 42 16.72 -13.05 -0.95
C GLU A 42 17.36 -11.63 -1.02
N LEU A 43 18.60 -11.52 -0.56
CA LEU A 43 19.37 -10.28 -0.61
C LEU A 43 19.64 -9.82 -2.05
N ALA A 44 19.87 -10.74 -2.97
CA ALA A 44 20.06 -10.41 -4.38
C ALA A 44 18.77 -9.90 -5.03
N GLU A 45 17.63 -10.50 -4.71
CA GLU A 45 16.31 -10.03 -5.16
C GLU A 45 16.03 -8.62 -4.61
N GLU A 46 16.29 -8.38 -3.31
CA GLU A 46 16.17 -7.06 -2.69
C GLU A 46 17.05 -6.02 -3.39
N ALA A 47 18.29 -6.40 -3.73
CA ALA A 47 19.23 -5.51 -4.42
C ALA A 47 18.75 -5.14 -5.84
N PHE A 48 18.18 -6.08 -6.59
CA PHE A 48 17.62 -5.79 -7.91
C PHE A 48 16.38 -4.91 -7.81
N ARG A 49 15.50 -5.16 -6.85
CA ARG A 49 14.33 -4.31 -6.60
C ARG A 49 14.76 -2.89 -6.27
N HIS A 50 15.72 -2.72 -5.35
CA HIS A 50 16.27 -1.42 -4.96
C HIS A 50 16.85 -0.65 -6.16
N THR A 51 17.66 -1.31 -6.99
CA THR A 51 18.27 -0.63 -8.16
C THR A 51 17.23 -0.31 -9.23
N SER A 52 16.23 -1.15 -9.45
CA SER A 52 15.13 -0.90 -10.39
C SER A 52 14.30 0.32 -9.97
N GLU A 53 13.98 0.43 -8.69
CA GLU A 53 13.25 1.56 -8.12
C GLU A 53 14.06 2.87 -8.25
N TYR A 54 15.36 2.81 -7.96
CA TYR A 54 16.27 3.94 -8.09
C TYR A 54 16.40 4.40 -9.55
N ASP A 55 16.60 3.48 -10.49
CA ASP A 55 16.71 3.80 -11.92
C ASP A 55 15.41 4.41 -12.46
N ALA A 56 14.24 3.92 -12.03
CA ALA A 56 12.95 4.49 -12.41
C ALA A 56 12.71 5.89 -11.82
N ALA A 57 13.16 6.14 -10.59
CA ALA A 57 13.10 7.47 -9.99
C ALA A 57 13.96 8.47 -10.77
N ILE A 58 15.18 8.06 -11.19
CA ILE A 58 16.04 8.88 -12.05
C ILE A 58 15.34 9.14 -13.39
N CYS A 59 14.80 8.11 -14.04
CA CYS A 59 14.10 8.24 -15.32
C CYS A 59 12.94 9.24 -15.20
N SER A 60 12.12 9.12 -14.16
CA SER A 60 11.00 10.04 -13.92
C SER A 60 11.47 11.49 -13.66
N TYR A 61 12.56 11.66 -12.92
CA TYR A 61 13.14 12.96 -12.67
C TYR A 61 13.68 13.62 -13.95
N LEU A 62 14.43 12.87 -14.75
CA LEU A 62 14.99 13.35 -16.02
C LEU A 62 13.90 13.67 -17.03
N ALA A 63 12.85 12.85 -17.10
CA ALA A 63 11.70 13.11 -17.97
C ALA A 63 11.03 14.45 -17.62
N LYS A 64 10.83 14.74 -16.34
CA LYS A 64 10.27 16.03 -15.89
C LYS A 64 11.20 17.22 -16.10
N THR A 65 12.51 17.01 -16.07
CA THR A 65 13.51 18.09 -16.08
C THR A 65 14.05 18.42 -17.47
N LEU A 66 14.19 17.40 -18.32
CA LEU A 66 14.83 17.48 -19.63
C LEU A 66 13.85 17.36 -20.81
N ALA A 67 12.68 16.74 -20.61
CA ALA A 67 11.70 16.61 -21.66
C ALA A 67 10.94 17.91 -21.85
N SER A 68 10.98 18.44 -23.06
CA SER A 68 10.15 19.52 -23.53
C SER A 68 8.71 19.04 -23.72
N GLU A 69 7.74 19.70 -23.10
CA GLU A 69 6.32 19.79 -23.48
C GLU A 69 5.45 18.53 -23.50
N GLU A 70 5.95 17.31 -23.30
CA GLU A 70 5.06 16.14 -23.17
C GLU A 70 4.48 16.05 -21.74
N GLU A 71 3.21 16.36 -21.59
CA GLU A 71 2.48 16.26 -20.32
C GLU A 71 2.36 14.80 -19.85
N TYR A 72 2.30 13.85 -20.79
CA TYR A 72 2.14 12.43 -20.53
C TYR A 72 3.30 11.61 -21.12
N PRO A 73 4.10 10.91 -20.30
CA PRO A 73 5.19 10.08 -20.82
C PRO A 73 4.66 8.83 -21.55
N GLN A 74 5.39 8.39 -22.60
CA GLN A 74 5.06 7.18 -23.36
C GLN A 74 5.11 5.91 -22.49
N GLU A 75 5.99 5.89 -21.48
CA GLU A 75 6.16 4.77 -20.55
C GLU A 75 6.25 5.30 -19.11
N LYS A 76 5.60 4.61 -18.17
CA LYS A 76 5.61 4.96 -16.76
C LYS A 76 5.81 3.72 -15.89
N ALA A 77 6.80 3.74 -15.01
CA ALA A 77 6.97 2.73 -13.97
C ALA A 77 6.24 3.16 -12.69
N ILE A 78 5.52 2.23 -12.06
CA ILE A 78 4.83 2.44 -10.79
C ILE A 78 5.35 1.40 -9.80
N PHE A 79 5.87 1.86 -8.66
CA PHE A 79 6.35 0.99 -7.59
C PHE A 79 5.38 0.99 -6.43
N LEU A 80 4.80 -0.18 -6.18
CA LEU A 80 3.85 -0.39 -5.12
C LEU A 80 4.49 -1.17 -3.97
N GLU A 81 4.20 -0.76 -2.74
CA GLU A 81 4.58 -1.47 -1.52
C GLU A 81 3.39 -2.23 -0.99
N LYS A 82 3.59 -3.53 -0.70
CA LYS A 82 2.55 -4.35 -0.09
C LYS A 82 2.29 -3.90 1.35
N VAL A 83 1.04 -3.52 1.62
CA VAL A 83 0.57 -3.13 2.96
C VAL A 83 0.18 -4.38 3.74
N GLN A 84 -0.67 -5.23 3.15
CA GLN A 84 -1.14 -6.47 3.80
C GLN A 84 -1.72 -7.47 2.78
N ASP A 85 -1.80 -8.72 3.20
CA ASP A 85 -2.66 -9.70 2.53
C ASP A 85 -4.11 -9.47 2.92
N LEU A 86 -5.03 -9.69 2.00
CA LEU A 86 -6.45 -9.56 2.27
C LEU A 86 -7.05 -10.94 2.52
N ARG A 87 -8.13 -10.99 3.30
CA ARG A 87 -8.83 -12.22 3.62
C ARG A 87 -9.32 -12.96 2.37
N TYR A 88 -9.80 -12.22 1.36
CA TYR A 88 -10.16 -12.69 0.02
C TYR A 88 -10.29 -11.48 -0.93
N GLY A 89 -10.37 -11.73 -2.23
CA GLY A 89 -10.59 -10.73 -3.26
C GLY A 89 -12.04 -10.25 -3.35
N GLU A 90 -12.52 -9.99 -4.56
CA GLU A 90 -13.92 -9.64 -4.80
C GLU A 90 -14.84 -10.82 -4.44
N ASN A 91 -14.40 -12.04 -4.75
CA ASN A 91 -15.11 -13.28 -4.42
C ASN A 91 -14.32 -14.12 -3.41
N PRO A 92 -15.00 -14.94 -2.57
CA PRO A 92 -14.37 -15.70 -1.48
C PRO A 92 -13.26 -16.66 -1.88
N HIS A 93 -13.25 -17.14 -3.13
CA HIS A 93 -12.25 -18.06 -3.65
C HIS A 93 -10.99 -17.39 -4.24
N GLN A 94 -10.98 -16.06 -4.31
CA GLN A 94 -9.87 -15.28 -4.85
C GLN A 94 -8.91 -14.87 -3.74
N THR A 95 -7.62 -14.97 -4.01
CA THR A 95 -6.58 -14.34 -3.16
C THR A 95 -6.41 -12.88 -3.57
N ALA A 96 -6.07 -12.03 -2.60
CA ALA A 96 -5.82 -10.62 -2.84
C ALA A 96 -4.80 -10.05 -1.85
N ALA A 97 -4.16 -8.96 -2.26
CA ALA A 97 -3.28 -8.19 -1.41
C ALA A 97 -3.50 -6.70 -1.65
N PHE A 98 -3.31 -5.92 -0.59
CA PHE A 98 -3.42 -4.47 -0.63
C PHE A 98 -2.04 -3.85 -0.76
N TYR A 99 -1.89 -2.97 -1.74
CA TYR A 99 -0.66 -2.25 -2.02
C TYR A 99 -0.91 -0.75 -1.93
N ARG A 100 0.13 0.00 -1.58
CA ARG A 100 0.14 1.46 -1.69
C ARG A 100 1.20 1.92 -2.66
N ASP A 101 0.95 3.04 -3.31
CA ASP A 101 1.97 3.78 -4.03
C ASP A 101 2.92 4.43 -3.01
N LYS A 102 4.22 4.22 -3.17
CA LYS A 102 5.24 4.76 -2.27
C LYS A 102 5.33 6.30 -2.33
N GLU A 103 4.94 6.89 -3.44
CA GLU A 103 4.92 8.34 -3.61
C GLU A 103 3.64 8.98 -3.05
N SER A 104 2.59 8.18 -2.82
CA SER A 104 1.32 8.65 -2.29
C SER A 104 1.35 8.81 -0.77
N SER A 105 0.90 9.94 -0.27
CA SER A 105 0.70 10.21 1.15
C SER A 105 -0.80 10.38 1.44
N GLY A 106 -1.29 9.72 2.48
CA GLY A 106 -2.69 9.81 2.90
C GLY A 106 -3.58 8.70 2.36
N GLY A 107 -4.89 8.89 2.49
CA GLY A 107 -5.90 7.91 2.13
C GLY A 107 -5.87 6.63 2.98
N ILE A 108 -6.72 5.70 2.62
CA ILE A 108 -6.87 4.44 3.36
C ILE A 108 -5.62 3.54 3.28
N ALA A 109 -4.80 3.69 2.22
CA ALA A 109 -3.56 2.95 2.09
C ALA A 109 -2.50 3.30 3.17
N SER A 110 -2.65 4.45 3.83
CA SER A 110 -1.83 4.90 4.95
C SER A 110 -2.50 4.68 6.31
N ALA A 111 -3.74 4.20 6.33
CA ALA A 111 -4.49 3.97 7.55
C ALA A 111 -3.95 2.76 8.33
N LYS A 112 -4.06 2.82 9.66
CA LYS A 112 -3.74 1.72 10.55
C LYS A 112 -5.03 1.11 11.09
N GLN A 113 -5.24 -0.17 10.80
CA GLN A 113 -6.33 -0.91 11.44
C GLN A 113 -6.01 -1.13 12.91
N LEU A 114 -6.87 -0.66 13.80
CA LEU A 114 -6.68 -0.76 15.25
C LEU A 114 -7.35 -1.98 15.85
N HIS A 115 -8.40 -2.49 15.22
CA HIS A 115 -9.23 -3.58 15.72
C HIS A 115 -9.97 -4.28 14.58
N GLY A 116 -10.49 -5.48 14.84
CA GLY A 116 -11.34 -6.24 13.94
C GLY A 116 -10.61 -7.32 13.15
N LYS A 117 -11.35 -8.00 12.27
CA LYS A 117 -10.84 -9.07 11.41
C LYS A 117 -10.04 -8.48 10.24
N GLU A 118 -9.22 -9.33 9.61
CA GLU A 118 -8.59 -9.01 8.34
C GLU A 118 -9.63 -8.55 7.32
N LEU A 119 -9.29 -7.48 6.60
CA LEU A 119 -10.18 -6.89 5.62
C LEU A 119 -10.21 -7.73 4.34
N SER A 120 -11.34 -7.71 3.64
CA SER A 120 -11.47 -8.19 2.27
C SER A 120 -11.31 -7.04 1.27
N PHE A 121 -11.19 -7.36 -0.01
CA PHE A 121 -11.22 -6.39 -1.09
C PHE A 121 -12.45 -5.46 -0.97
N ASN A 122 -13.63 -6.03 -0.82
CA ASN A 122 -14.88 -5.25 -0.72
C ASN A 122 -14.88 -4.29 0.48
N ASN A 123 -14.30 -4.72 1.63
CA ASN A 123 -14.18 -3.82 2.77
C ASN A 123 -13.27 -2.62 2.47
N ILE A 124 -12.13 -2.84 1.80
CA ILE A 124 -11.21 -1.76 1.41
C ILE A 124 -11.90 -0.76 0.49
N VAL A 125 -12.65 -1.25 -0.51
CA VAL A 125 -13.33 -0.39 -1.49
C VAL A 125 -14.44 0.44 -0.82
N ASP A 126 -15.21 -0.18 0.09
CA ASP A 126 -16.27 0.52 0.85
C ASP A 126 -15.68 1.56 1.81
N ILE A 127 -14.60 1.23 2.52
CA ILE A 127 -13.93 2.19 3.43
C ILE A 127 -13.34 3.37 2.64
N GLU A 128 -12.72 3.12 1.48
CA GLU A 128 -12.20 4.19 0.62
C GLU A 128 -13.33 5.11 0.14
N ALA A 129 -14.46 4.54 -0.29
CA ALA A 129 -15.63 5.32 -0.69
C ALA A 129 -16.18 6.17 0.47
N ALA A 130 -16.32 5.59 1.67
CA ALA A 130 -16.75 6.31 2.87
C ALA A 130 -15.78 7.45 3.23
N TYR A 131 -14.48 7.15 3.23
CA TYR A 131 -13.44 8.12 3.56
C TYR A 131 -13.43 9.31 2.59
N ARG A 132 -13.52 9.05 1.28
CA ARG A 132 -13.53 10.10 0.25
C ARG A 132 -14.72 11.04 0.43
N ILE A 133 -15.92 10.50 0.57
CA ILE A 133 -17.12 11.32 0.77
C ILE A 133 -17.04 12.09 2.08
N ALA A 134 -16.62 11.45 3.18
CA ALA A 134 -16.51 12.13 4.48
C ALA A 134 -15.47 13.26 4.46
N SER A 135 -14.41 13.12 3.66
CA SER A 135 -13.35 14.13 3.54
C SER A 135 -13.76 15.39 2.79
N GLU A 136 -14.91 15.38 2.09
CA GLU A 136 -15.45 16.57 1.42
C GLU A 136 -16.14 17.55 2.40
N PHE A 137 -16.39 17.12 3.65
CA PHE A 137 -17.10 17.95 4.61
C PHE A 137 -16.13 18.69 5.53
N GLU A 138 -16.32 19.99 5.69
CA GLU A 138 -15.63 20.81 6.69
C GLU A 138 -16.24 20.67 8.09
N GLN A 139 -17.49 20.28 8.17
CA GLN A 139 -18.26 20.09 9.40
C GLN A 139 -18.20 18.61 9.83
N PRO A 140 -18.52 18.31 11.11
CA PRO A 140 -18.70 16.92 11.53
C PRO A 140 -19.66 16.20 10.60
N GLY A 141 -19.17 15.19 9.89
CA GLY A 141 -19.90 14.41 8.90
C GLY A 141 -19.89 12.92 9.21
N ALA A 142 -20.92 12.22 8.75
CA ALA A 142 -21.01 10.76 8.78
C ALA A 142 -21.50 10.25 7.42
N VAL A 143 -20.90 9.15 6.98
CA VAL A 143 -21.24 8.50 5.71
C VAL A 143 -21.42 7.01 5.96
N ILE A 144 -22.53 6.46 5.49
CA ILE A 144 -22.85 5.04 5.55
C ILE A 144 -22.82 4.50 4.12
N ILE A 145 -21.93 3.54 3.87
CA ILE A 145 -21.68 2.97 2.54
C ILE A 145 -22.25 1.56 2.45
N LYS A 146 -22.84 1.26 1.31
CA LYS A 146 -23.21 -0.09 0.91
C LYS A 146 -22.86 -0.29 -0.57
N HIS A 147 -22.00 -1.27 -0.85
CA HIS A 147 -21.55 -1.55 -2.22
C HIS A 147 -21.02 -0.28 -2.94
N THR A 148 -20.09 0.39 -2.30
CA THR A 148 -19.41 1.63 -2.78
C THR A 148 -20.29 2.86 -2.93
N ASN A 149 -21.58 2.76 -2.67
CA ASN A 149 -22.51 3.87 -2.78
C ASN A 149 -23.00 4.33 -1.39
N PRO A 150 -23.18 5.64 -1.16
CA PRO A 150 -23.74 6.10 0.09
C PRO A 150 -25.23 5.77 0.15
N CYS A 151 -25.63 5.01 1.15
CA CYS A 151 -27.05 4.85 1.50
C CYS A 151 -27.50 5.90 2.52
N GLY A 152 -26.57 6.58 3.17
CA GLY A 152 -26.85 7.69 4.05
C GLY A 152 -25.64 8.60 4.23
N THR A 153 -25.89 9.90 4.19
CA THR A 153 -24.88 10.93 4.44
C THR A 153 -25.49 12.03 5.30
N GLY A 154 -24.79 12.44 6.34
CA GLY A 154 -25.27 13.47 7.25
C GLY A 154 -24.15 14.38 7.73
N ILE A 155 -24.48 15.66 7.89
CA ILE A 155 -23.63 16.65 8.57
C ILE A 155 -24.35 17.23 9.77
N GLY A 156 -23.63 17.58 10.82
CA GLY A 156 -24.22 18.09 12.05
C GLY A 156 -23.24 18.92 12.87
N LYS A 157 -23.72 19.44 13.98
CA LYS A 157 -22.85 20.15 14.95
C LYS A 157 -21.97 19.18 15.75
N THR A 158 -22.39 17.92 15.83
CA THR A 158 -21.66 16.83 16.49
C THR A 158 -21.65 15.60 15.56
N LEU A 159 -20.71 14.67 15.79
CA LEU A 159 -20.67 13.39 15.06
C LEU A 159 -21.93 12.55 15.31
N GLU A 160 -22.51 12.62 16.52
CA GLU A 160 -23.75 11.92 16.84
C GLU A 160 -24.92 12.43 15.99
N GLU A 161 -25.07 13.76 15.88
CA GLU A 161 -26.10 14.37 15.03
C GLU A 161 -25.90 14.00 13.55
N ALA A 162 -24.65 14.06 13.07
CA ALA A 162 -24.32 13.69 11.70
C ALA A 162 -24.64 12.22 11.41
N TYR A 163 -24.25 11.30 12.31
CA TYR A 163 -24.55 9.87 12.17
C TYR A 163 -26.05 9.60 12.19
N LYS A 164 -26.81 10.23 13.10
CA LYS A 164 -28.27 10.07 13.16
C LYS A 164 -28.93 10.45 11.86
N LYS A 165 -28.56 11.57 11.27
CA LYS A 165 -29.08 12.01 9.97
C LYS A 165 -28.71 11.06 8.84
N ALA A 166 -27.44 10.57 8.81
CA ALA A 166 -27.01 9.60 7.83
C ALA A 166 -27.78 8.28 7.95
N PHE A 167 -28.02 7.80 9.17
CA PHE A 167 -28.80 6.59 9.43
C PHE A 167 -30.25 6.72 9.04
N GLU A 168 -30.90 7.85 9.38
CA GLU A 168 -32.31 8.15 9.07
C GLU A 168 -32.58 8.28 7.56
N ALA A 169 -31.57 8.51 6.73
CA ALA A 169 -31.71 8.59 5.28
C ALA A 169 -32.15 7.25 4.65
N ASP A 170 -31.60 6.11 5.11
CA ASP A 170 -32.02 4.76 4.73
C ASP A 170 -31.69 3.74 5.83
N PRO A 171 -32.55 3.65 6.87
CA PRO A 171 -32.30 2.75 8.00
C PRO A 171 -32.28 1.26 7.62
N VAL A 172 -32.92 0.90 6.50
CA VAL A 172 -32.99 -0.49 6.05
C VAL A 172 -31.66 -0.93 5.45
N SER A 173 -30.99 -0.04 4.72
CA SER A 173 -29.67 -0.34 4.13
C SER A 173 -28.52 -0.11 5.11
N ALA A 174 -28.72 0.72 6.12
CA ALA A 174 -27.71 1.09 7.13
C ALA A 174 -27.61 0.06 8.28
N PHE A 175 -27.62 -1.25 7.97
CA PHE A 175 -27.48 -2.30 8.97
C PHE A 175 -26.02 -2.74 9.12
N GLY A 176 -25.60 -3.01 10.35
CA GLY A 176 -24.29 -3.61 10.64
C GLY A 176 -23.08 -2.68 10.43
N GLY A 177 -23.30 -1.41 10.60
CA GLY A 177 -22.22 -0.39 10.61
C GLY A 177 -21.52 -0.29 11.95
#